data_dc9e629f1b9011f2cb8300f2b0c08db3
#
_entry.id   dc9e629f1b9011f2cb8300f2b0c08db3
#
_cell.length_a   1.000
_cell.length_b   1.000
_cell.length_c   1.000
_cell.angle_alpha   90.00
_cell.angle_beta   90.00
_cell.angle_gamma   90.00
#
_symmetry.space_group_name_H-M   'P 1'
#
loop_
_entity.id
_entity.type
_entity.pdbx_description
1 polymer ?
#
loop_
_entity_poly.entity_id
_entity_poly.type
_entity_poly.pdbx_seq_one_letter_code
_entity_poly.pdbx_strand_id
1 'polypeptide(L)'
;MKTIIIIPARFASSRYPGKPLVELKLPNGEQRSLIELTWWAAGKVNDIHDIFIATDDTRIATAVRAFGAKVIMTSSQCKNGTERCAEAVDNAKLDADLIINFQGDAPLTPPWFVESLIESMRNDDKSGMATPVVRLDRLTYGHFIEDRKKGLVGGTTAVFGVNKYALYFSKEVIPFVDLCDLSAEAEIPVFHHVGIYAYKPNALKSYMDWPVGKLEELEGLEQLRFLENNQLVKCVSVSARGRVFWELNNPDDLERIEKVIGDAL
;
A
#
# COMPACT_ATOMS: atom_id res chain seq x y z
N MET A 1 20.90 2.78 -7.02
CA MET A 1 19.52 2.87 -7.51
C MET A 1 18.87 4.05 -6.78
N LYS A 2 18.46 5.05 -7.53
CA LYS A 2 17.82 6.26 -7.00
C LYS A 2 16.35 5.96 -6.73
N THR A 3 15.99 5.83 -5.44
CA THR A 3 14.65 5.47 -5.01
C THR A 3 13.93 6.67 -4.42
N ILE A 4 12.69 6.92 -4.82
CA ILE A 4 11.83 7.96 -4.27
C ILE A 4 10.54 7.35 -3.72
N ILE A 5 9.96 8.01 -2.73
CA ILE A 5 8.62 7.68 -2.22
C ILE A 5 7.64 8.73 -2.71
N ILE A 6 6.49 8.30 -3.20
CA ILE A 6 5.33 9.15 -3.46
C ILE A 6 4.19 8.66 -2.59
N ILE A 7 3.60 9.57 -1.83
CA ILE A 7 2.46 9.32 -0.95
C ILE A 7 1.22 9.94 -1.62
N PRO A 8 0.37 9.14 -2.29
CA PRO A 8 -0.85 9.65 -2.89
C PRO A 8 -1.88 10.00 -1.81
N ALA A 9 -2.46 11.19 -1.90
CA ALA A 9 -3.48 11.67 -0.98
C ALA A 9 -4.60 12.41 -1.73
N ARG A 10 -5.85 12.02 -1.49
CA ARG A 10 -7.03 12.70 -2.06
C ARG A 10 -8.00 13.11 -0.97
N PHE A 11 -8.64 14.26 -1.14
CA PHE A 11 -9.67 14.71 -0.21
C PHE A 11 -11.00 13.96 -0.42
N ALA A 12 -11.37 13.75 -1.68
CA ALA A 12 -12.61 13.08 -2.06
C ALA A 12 -12.49 11.55 -1.86
N SER A 13 -12.84 11.09 -0.67
CA SER A 13 -13.01 9.68 -0.34
C SER A 13 -14.47 9.41 -0.05
N SER A 14 -15.08 8.38 -0.68
CA SER A 14 -16.49 8.05 -0.49
C SER A 14 -16.81 7.58 0.93
N ARG A 15 -15.89 6.85 1.55
CA ARG A 15 -16.05 6.31 2.92
C ARG A 15 -15.68 7.30 4.01
N TYR A 16 -14.68 8.14 3.79
CA TYR A 16 -14.16 9.07 4.77
C TYR A 16 -13.59 10.33 4.09
N PRO A 17 -14.45 11.31 3.72
CA PRO A 17 -13.99 12.58 3.12
C PRO A 17 -13.01 13.31 4.01
N GLY A 18 -11.95 13.87 3.42
CA GLY A 18 -10.92 14.60 4.18
C GLY A 18 -9.98 13.71 5.00
N LYS A 19 -10.05 12.40 4.86
CA LYS A 19 -9.25 11.41 5.58
C LYS A 19 -7.77 11.79 5.79
N PRO A 20 -7.01 12.30 4.79
CA PRO A 20 -5.61 12.67 5.00
C PRO A 20 -5.38 13.75 6.05
N LEU A 21 -6.37 14.60 6.30
CA LEU A 21 -6.30 15.71 7.26
C LEU A 21 -6.91 15.36 8.62
N VAL A 22 -7.38 14.13 8.82
CA VAL A 22 -7.89 13.68 10.12
C VAL A 22 -6.75 13.68 11.13
N GLU A 23 -6.97 14.28 12.28
CA GLU A 23 -6.00 14.33 13.36
C GLU A 23 -6.08 13.05 14.21
N LEU A 24 -4.92 12.48 14.50
CA LEU A 24 -4.74 11.36 15.42
C LEU A 24 -3.97 11.85 16.65
N LYS A 25 -4.39 11.34 17.81
CA LYS A 25 -3.77 11.67 19.08
C LYS A 25 -2.59 10.76 19.36
N LEU A 26 -1.43 11.35 19.61
CA LEU A 26 -0.21 10.66 19.98
C LEU A 26 -0.16 10.38 21.50
N PRO A 27 0.68 9.42 21.96
CA PRO A 27 0.83 9.12 23.39
C PRO A 27 1.28 10.31 24.25
N ASN A 28 2.01 11.26 23.67
CA ASN A 28 2.43 12.50 24.33
C ASN A 28 1.32 13.58 24.41
N GLY A 29 0.12 13.31 23.87
CA GLY A 29 -1.01 14.22 23.82
C GLY A 29 -1.02 15.17 22.63
N GLU A 30 0.00 15.20 21.78
CA GLU A 30 -0.01 15.95 20.53
C GLU A 30 -1.01 15.36 19.54
N GLN A 31 -1.51 16.21 18.63
CA GLN A 31 -2.33 15.79 17.51
C GLN A 31 -1.57 16.03 16.21
N ARG A 32 -1.62 15.05 15.31
CA ARG A 32 -1.01 15.12 13.99
C ARG A 32 -1.95 14.58 12.94
N SER A 33 -1.94 15.19 11.77
CA SER A 33 -2.75 14.67 10.67
C SER A 33 -2.27 13.31 10.19
N LEU A 34 -3.19 12.49 9.70
CA LEU A 34 -2.89 11.18 9.15
C LEU A 34 -1.76 11.24 8.10
N ILE A 35 -1.82 12.24 7.20
CA ILE A 35 -0.82 12.38 6.14
C ILE A 35 0.56 12.77 6.69
N GLU A 36 0.62 13.55 7.77
CA GLU A 36 1.88 13.88 8.45
C GLU A 36 2.50 12.63 9.09
N LEU A 37 1.68 11.82 9.77
CA LEU A 37 2.13 10.56 10.38
C LEU A 37 2.59 9.55 9.34
N THR A 38 1.89 9.47 8.21
CA THR A 38 2.30 8.62 7.08
C THR A 38 3.62 9.10 6.47
N TRP A 39 3.81 10.42 6.34
CA TRP A 39 5.07 10.98 5.89
C TRP A 39 6.23 10.69 6.86
N TRP A 40 5.98 10.74 8.17
CA TRP A 40 6.97 10.34 9.18
C TRP A 40 7.33 8.86 9.06
N ALA A 41 6.33 8.00 8.88
CA ALA A 41 6.57 6.56 8.67
C ALA A 41 7.43 6.32 7.42
N ALA A 42 7.13 6.99 6.32
CA ALA A 42 7.93 6.94 5.09
C ALA A 42 9.36 7.44 5.31
N GLY A 43 9.56 8.47 6.16
CA GLY A 43 10.86 9.02 6.50
C GLY A 43 11.78 8.07 7.29
N LYS A 44 11.24 6.98 7.84
CA LYS A 44 12.04 5.94 8.54
C LYS A 44 12.63 4.89 7.59
N VAL A 45 12.24 4.89 6.33
CA VAL A 45 12.75 3.95 5.33
C VAL A 45 14.17 4.36 4.95
N ASN A 46 15.10 3.42 5.02
CA ASN A 46 16.49 3.65 4.60
C ASN A 46 16.63 3.68 3.07
N ASP A 47 17.72 4.27 2.58
CA ASP A 47 18.09 4.34 1.16
C ASP A 47 17.06 5.07 0.26
N ILE A 48 16.32 6.05 0.82
CA ILE A 48 15.40 6.92 0.09
C ILE A 48 16.07 8.25 -0.24
N HIS A 49 15.98 8.67 -1.52
CA HIS A 49 16.53 9.92 -1.99
C HIS A 49 15.59 11.10 -1.74
N ASP A 50 14.28 10.87 -1.86
CA ASP A 50 13.30 11.92 -1.66
C ASP A 50 11.90 11.36 -1.36
N ILE A 51 11.06 12.18 -0.69
CA ILE A 51 9.66 11.85 -0.37
C ILE A 51 8.77 12.98 -0.82
N PHE A 52 7.75 12.65 -1.61
CA PHE A 52 6.76 13.61 -2.12
C PHE A 52 5.35 13.17 -1.70
N ILE A 53 4.48 14.16 -1.45
CA ILE A 53 3.06 13.92 -1.29
C ILE A 53 2.37 14.41 -2.56
N ALA A 54 1.62 13.52 -3.23
CA ALA A 54 0.91 13.81 -4.46
C ALA A 54 -0.58 13.99 -4.17
N THR A 55 -1.13 15.17 -4.49
CA THR A 55 -2.54 15.49 -4.19
C THR A 55 -3.17 16.40 -5.24
N ASP A 56 -4.49 16.30 -5.38
CA ASP A 56 -5.33 17.17 -6.20
C ASP A 56 -5.98 18.30 -5.36
N ASP A 57 -5.79 18.32 -4.04
CA ASP A 57 -6.52 19.20 -3.13
C ASP A 57 -5.59 20.23 -2.47
N THR A 58 -5.94 21.51 -2.61
CA THR A 58 -5.15 22.62 -2.06
C THR A 58 -5.11 22.65 -0.54
N ARG A 59 -6.12 22.12 0.16
CA ARG A 59 -6.16 22.03 1.64
C ARG A 59 -5.10 21.05 2.12
N ILE A 60 -5.00 19.87 1.45
CA ILE A 60 -3.96 18.88 1.73
C ILE A 60 -2.59 19.50 1.41
N ALA A 61 -2.44 20.12 0.25
CA ALA A 61 -1.17 20.74 -0.14
C ALA A 61 -0.71 21.82 0.86
N THR A 62 -1.63 22.61 1.40
CA THR A 62 -1.33 23.63 2.41
C THR A 62 -0.88 23.01 3.73
N ALA A 63 -1.60 21.99 4.21
CA ALA A 63 -1.22 21.26 5.42
C ALA A 63 0.15 20.59 5.28
N VAL A 64 0.41 19.94 4.13
CA VAL A 64 1.69 19.27 3.84
C VAL A 64 2.86 20.24 3.84
N ARG A 65 2.71 21.42 3.25
CA ARG A 65 3.75 22.46 3.27
C ARG A 65 4.00 23.01 4.68
N ALA A 66 2.96 23.07 5.52
CA ALA A 66 3.08 23.57 6.89
C ALA A 66 4.01 22.71 7.77
N PHE A 67 4.05 21.40 7.56
CA PHE A 67 4.99 20.53 8.25
C PHE A 67 6.30 20.24 7.44
N GLY A 68 6.54 20.98 6.34
CA GLY A 68 7.80 21.00 5.61
C GLY A 68 7.98 19.90 4.56
N ALA A 69 6.94 19.13 4.24
CA ALA A 69 7.03 18.09 3.20
C ALA A 69 6.87 18.67 1.79
N LYS A 70 7.41 17.94 0.80
CA LYS A 70 7.32 18.31 -0.62
C LYS A 70 5.99 17.88 -1.21
N VAL A 71 5.33 18.77 -1.95
CA VAL A 71 4.04 18.54 -2.59
C VAL A 71 4.18 18.56 -4.10
N ILE A 72 3.52 17.61 -4.75
CA ILE A 72 3.28 17.61 -6.19
C ILE A 72 1.78 17.68 -6.42
N MET A 73 1.33 18.69 -7.17
CA MET A 73 -0.07 18.79 -7.55
C MET A 73 -0.38 17.84 -8.71
N THR A 74 -1.47 17.11 -8.60
CA THR A 74 -1.96 16.16 -9.59
C THR A 74 -3.43 16.42 -9.93
N SER A 75 -3.93 15.80 -10.99
CA SER A 75 -5.31 15.90 -11.41
C SER A 75 -6.27 15.21 -10.47
N SER A 76 -7.48 15.73 -10.33
CA SER A 76 -8.62 15.05 -9.70
C SER A 76 -9.13 13.84 -10.51
N GLN A 77 -8.66 13.68 -11.75
CA GLN A 77 -9.02 12.56 -12.63
C GLN A 77 -8.30 11.25 -12.29
N CYS A 78 -7.23 11.28 -11.47
CA CYS A 78 -6.55 10.07 -11.02
C CYS A 78 -7.52 9.19 -10.21
N LYS A 79 -7.79 7.98 -10.72
CA LYS A 79 -8.77 7.05 -10.14
C LYS A 79 -8.24 6.31 -8.91
N ASN A 80 -6.93 6.05 -8.88
CA ASN A 80 -6.26 5.27 -7.84
C ASN A 80 -4.88 5.86 -7.48
N GLY A 81 -4.18 5.20 -6.54
CA GLY A 81 -2.86 5.63 -6.08
C GLY A 81 -1.79 5.50 -7.15
N THR A 82 -1.84 4.47 -7.97
CA THR A 82 -0.89 4.22 -9.05
C THR A 82 -0.95 5.30 -10.13
N GLU A 83 -2.15 5.67 -10.59
CA GLU A 83 -2.33 6.77 -11.56
C GLU A 83 -1.80 8.10 -11.00
N ARG A 84 -2.06 8.37 -9.71
CA ARG A 84 -1.57 9.59 -9.06
C ARG A 84 -0.04 9.62 -8.92
N CYS A 85 0.57 8.49 -8.63
CA CYS A 85 2.03 8.38 -8.61
C CYS A 85 2.63 8.60 -10.00
N ALA A 86 2.04 8.00 -11.04
CA ALA A 86 2.48 8.17 -12.42
C ALA A 86 2.42 9.64 -12.86
N GLU A 87 1.28 10.30 -12.64
CA GLU A 87 1.10 11.71 -12.96
C GLU A 87 2.06 12.61 -12.17
N ALA A 88 2.31 12.30 -10.88
CA ALA A 88 3.25 13.07 -10.08
C ALA A 88 4.69 12.97 -10.61
N VAL A 89 5.11 11.78 -11.07
CA VAL A 89 6.43 11.58 -11.70
C VAL A 89 6.55 12.43 -12.95
N ASP A 90 5.52 12.44 -13.81
CA ASP A 90 5.52 13.19 -15.06
C ASP A 90 5.48 14.71 -14.83
N ASN A 91 4.55 15.19 -13.98
CA ASN A 91 4.37 16.61 -13.69
C ASN A 91 5.64 17.26 -13.11
N ALA A 92 6.34 16.56 -12.22
CA ALA A 92 7.54 17.06 -11.58
C ALA A 92 8.84 16.63 -12.30
N LYS A 93 8.72 15.89 -13.41
CA LYS A 93 9.87 15.34 -14.19
C LYS A 93 10.88 14.65 -13.29
N LEU A 94 10.36 13.79 -12.41
CA LEU A 94 11.20 13.12 -11.43
C LEU A 94 12.09 12.08 -12.11
N ASP A 95 13.39 12.21 -11.87
CA ASP A 95 14.38 11.23 -12.27
C ASP A 95 14.60 10.24 -11.12
N ALA A 96 14.17 8.99 -11.30
CA ALA A 96 14.31 7.92 -10.33
C ALA A 96 14.40 6.56 -11.02
N ASP A 97 15.13 5.62 -10.41
CA ASP A 97 15.21 4.23 -10.86
C ASP A 97 14.07 3.38 -10.30
N LEU A 98 13.55 3.77 -9.11
CA LEU A 98 12.46 3.09 -8.43
C LEU A 98 11.53 4.10 -7.75
N ILE A 99 10.22 3.92 -7.95
CA ILE A 99 9.17 4.72 -7.35
C ILE A 99 8.38 3.85 -6.36
N ILE A 100 8.35 4.24 -5.10
CA ILE A 100 7.53 3.62 -4.08
C ILE A 100 6.22 4.38 -3.96
N ASN A 101 5.10 3.71 -4.20
CA ASN A 101 3.77 4.18 -3.85
C ASN A 101 3.48 3.78 -2.40
N PHE A 102 3.59 4.72 -1.49
CA PHE A 102 3.35 4.52 -0.06
C PHE A 102 1.97 5.10 0.27
N GLN A 103 0.99 4.25 0.57
CA GLN A 103 -0.40 4.69 0.74
C GLN A 103 -0.56 5.73 1.85
N GLY A 104 -1.28 6.82 1.53
CA GLY A 104 -1.45 7.98 2.42
C GLY A 104 -2.27 7.73 3.69
N ASP A 105 -2.83 6.54 3.84
CA ASP A 105 -3.65 6.11 4.97
C ASP A 105 -3.02 4.98 5.80
N ALA A 106 -1.73 4.69 5.58
CA ALA A 106 -1.00 3.60 6.21
C ALA A 106 0.15 4.07 7.14
N PRO A 107 -0.12 4.85 8.21
CA PRO A 107 0.90 5.42 9.09
C PRO A 107 1.67 4.37 9.91
N LEU A 108 1.12 3.16 10.03
CA LEU A 108 1.71 2.06 10.78
C LEU A 108 2.57 1.12 9.93
N THR A 109 2.81 1.47 8.66
CA THR A 109 3.62 0.64 7.76
C THR A 109 5.05 0.48 8.29
N PRO A 110 5.52 -0.75 8.52
CA PRO A 110 6.88 -0.99 8.95
C PRO A 110 7.89 -0.61 7.85
N PRO A 111 8.98 0.14 8.14
CA PRO A 111 9.94 0.58 7.12
C PRO A 111 10.60 -0.58 6.37
N TRP A 112 10.84 -1.72 7.03
CA TRP A 112 11.44 -2.89 6.39
C TRP A 112 10.55 -3.55 5.32
N PHE A 113 9.25 -3.23 5.26
CA PHE A 113 8.41 -3.67 4.14
C PHE A 113 8.87 -3.00 2.85
N VAL A 114 9.10 -1.70 2.90
CA VAL A 114 9.60 -0.93 1.75
C VAL A 114 11.05 -1.29 1.42
N GLU A 115 11.90 -1.43 2.44
CA GLU A 115 13.31 -1.83 2.28
C GLU A 115 13.41 -3.20 1.59
N SER A 116 12.53 -4.16 1.94
CA SER A 116 12.47 -5.46 1.28
C SER A 116 12.04 -5.36 -0.19
N LEU A 117 11.13 -4.43 -0.51
CA LEU A 117 10.76 -4.14 -1.91
C LEU A 117 11.94 -3.58 -2.68
N ILE A 118 12.66 -2.61 -2.12
CA ILE A 118 13.83 -1.99 -2.74
C ILE A 118 14.90 -3.05 -3.03
N GLU A 119 15.21 -3.91 -2.07
CA GLU A 119 16.16 -4.99 -2.22
C GLU A 119 15.72 -5.99 -3.31
N SER A 120 14.45 -6.40 -3.27
CA SER A 120 13.88 -7.32 -4.26
C SER A 120 13.95 -6.76 -5.68
N MET A 121 13.58 -5.48 -5.86
CA MET A 121 13.58 -4.83 -7.17
C MET A 121 14.99 -4.53 -7.71
N ARG A 122 15.97 -4.39 -6.83
CA ARG A 122 17.39 -4.24 -7.21
C ARG A 122 17.92 -5.52 -7.87
N ASN A 123 17.39 -6.67 -7.46
CA ASN A 123 17.81 -8.00 -7.89
C ASN A 123 16.87 -8.67 -8.91
N ASP A 124 15.80 -7.99 -9.32
CA ASP A 124 14.82 -8.51 -10.27
C ASP A 124 14.71 -7.62 -11.51
N ASP A 125 15.30 -8.08 -12.62
CA ASP A 125 15.22 -7.38 -13.90
C ASP A 125 13.93 -7.67 -14.69
N LYS A 126 13.16 -8.70 -14.29
CA LYS A 126 12.01 -9.20 -15.04
C LYS A 126 10.72 -8.49 -14.70
N SER A 127 10.47 -8.18 -13.41
CA SER A 127 9.25 -7.51 -13.02
C SER A 127 9.37 -5.99 -13.12
N GLY A 128 8.28 -5.36 -13.53
CA GLY A 128 8.14 -3.90 -13.52
C GLY A 128 7.57 -3.37 -12.21
N MET A 129 7.01 -4.27 -11.38
CA MET A 129 6.31 -3.94 -10.14
C MET A 129 6.56 -4.99 -9.08
N ALA A 130 6.64 -4.56 -7.81
CA ALA A 130 6.64 -5.44 -6.63
C ALA A 130 5.67 -4.93 -5.56
N THR A 131 5.19 -5.85 -4.71
CA THR A 131 4.31 -5.55 -3.58
C THR A 131 4.59 -6.50 -2.42
N PRO A 132 4.46 -6.06 -1.15
CA PRO A 132 4.67 -6.95 -0.01
C PRO A 132 3.48 -7.87 0.20
N VAL A 133 3.77 -9.07 0.67
CA VAL A 133 2.77 -10.04 1.12
C VAL A 133 3.17 -10.59 2.49
N VAL A 134 2.20 -10.70 3.40
CA VAL A 134 2.38 -11.22 4.75
C VAL A 134 1.62 -12.53 4.88
N ARG A 135 2.30 -13.60 5.29
CA ARG A 135 1.62 -14.85 5.59
C ARG A 135 0.64 -14.67 6.74
N LEU A 136 -0.58 -15.16 6.59
CA LEU A 136 -1.57 -15.15 7.67
C LEU A 136 -1.22 -16.20 8.72
N ASP A 137 -1.34 -15.81 10.00
CA ASP A 137 -1.48 -16.77 11.09
C ASP A 137 -2.91 -17.33 11.15
N ARG A 138 -3.13 -18.36 11.96
CA ARG A 138 -4.45 -19.01 12.09
C ARG A 138 -5.53 -18.06 12.59
N LEU A 139 -5.20 -17.17 13.50
CA LEU A 139 -6.15 -16.22 14.07
C LEU A 139 -6.61 -15.21 13.02
N THR A 140 -5.65 -14.59 12.33
CA THR A 140 -5.93 -13.62 11.26
C THR A 140 -6.66 -14.27 10.08
N TYR A 141 -6.27 -15.49 9.70
CA TYR A 141 -7.00 -16.27 8.69
C TYR A 141 -8.45 -16.51 9.10
N GLY A 142 -8.69 -16.91 10.36
CA GLY A 142 -10.04 -17.07 10.89
C GLY A 142 -10.87 -15.80 10.80
N HIS A 143 -10.30 -14.65 11.14
CA HIS A 143 -10.97 -13.35 11.00
C HIS A 143 -11.34 -13.03 9.55
N PHE A 144 -10.44 -13.28 8.59
CA PHE A 144 -10.73 -13.07 7.16
C PHE A 144 -11.91 -13.93 6.68
N ILE A 145 -11.94 -15.19 7.08
CA ILE A 145 -13.05 -16.10 6.75
C ILE A 145 -14.37 -15.61 7.38
N GLU A 146 -14.35 -15.20 8.64
CA GLU A 146 -15.57 -14.70 9.33
C GLU A 146 -16.07 -13.39 8.70
N ASP A 147 -15.19 -12.49 8.34
CA ASP A 147 -15.56 -11.25 7.65
C ASP A 147 -16.22 -11.56 6.30
N ARG A 148 -15.68 -12.51 5.54
CA ARG A 148 -16.29 -12.93 4.26
C ARG A 148 -17.68 -13.55 4.45
N LYS A 149 -17.88 -14.39 5.47
CA LYS A 149 -19.22 -14.93 5.80
C LYS A 149 -20.23 -13.82 6.09
N LYS A 150 -19.80 -12.70 6.63
CA LYS A 150 -20.63 -11.52 6.92
C LYS A 150 -20.78 -10.57 5.72
N GLY A 151 -20.20 -10.90 4.56
CA GLY A 151 -20.18 -10.03 3.38
C GLY A 151 -19.20 -8.85 3.49
N LEU A 152 -18.29 -8.89 4.47
CA LEU A 152 -17.24 -7.87 4.65
C LEU A 152 -15.95 -8.30 3.95
N VAL A 153 -15.06 -7.35 3.70
CA VAL A 153 -13.71 -7.59 3.19
C VAL A 153 -12.72 -7.31 4.30
N GLY A 154 -12.14 -8.36 4.88
CA GLY A 154 -11.14 -8.24 5.94
C GLY A 154 -9.77 -7.79 5.42
N GLY A 155 -9.46 -8.10 4.17
CA GLY A 155 -8.23 -7.72 3.48
C GLY A 155 -8.18 -8.33 2.09
N THR A 156 -7.17 -7.97 1.34
CA THR A 156 -6.88 -8.56 0.02
C THR A 156 -5.89 -9.70 0.18
N THR A 157 -6.11 -10.83 -0.48
CA THR A 157 -5.18 -11.95 -0.52
C THR A 157 -4.42 -12.00 -1.84
N ALA A 158 -3.24 -12.63 -1.82
CA ALA A 158 -2.38 -12.80 -2.98
C ALA A 158 -2.00 -14.26 -3.16
N VAL A 159 -2.10 -14.76 -4.39
CA VAL A 159 -1.58 -16.06 -4.79
C VAL A 159 -0.41 -15.85 -5.76
N PHE A 160 0.69 -16.55 -5.53
CA PHE A 160 1.89 -16.43 -6.36
C PHE A 160 2.59 -17.78 -6.53
N GLY A 161 3.32 -17.92 -7.63
CA GLY A 161 4.06 -19.12 -7.96
C GLY A 161 5.38 -19.27 -7.18
N VAL A 162 6.08 -20.36 -7.44
CA VAL A 162 7.39 -20.65 -6.81
C VAL A 162 8.43 -19.55 -7.06
N ASN A 163 8.32 -18.86 -8.18
CA ASN A 163 9.19 -17.73 -8.56
C ASN A 163 8.81 -16.42 -7.87
N LYS A 164 7.81 -16.45 -6.99
CA LYS A 164 7.27 -15.28 -6.29
C LYS A 164 6.63 -14.23 -7.20
N TYR A 165 6.22 -14.60 -8.41
CA TYR A 165 5.38 -13.75 -9.25
C TYR A 165 3.92 -14.05 -8.98
N ALA A 166 3.11 -12.97 -8.86
CA ALA A 166 1.69 -13.07 -8.61
C ALA A 166 0.98 -13.85 -9.72
N LEU A 167 0.05 -14.68 -9.31
CA LEU A 167 -0.91 -15.35 -10.18
C LEU A 167 -2.26 -14.64 -10.12
N TYR A 168 -2.65 -14.15 -8.93
CA TYR A 168 -3.86 -13.37 -8.74
C TYR A 168 -3.87 -12.62 -7.40
N PHE A 169 -4.69 -11.57 -7.33
CA PHE A 169 -5.07 -10.86 -6.10
C PHE A 169 -6.59 -10.83 -5.99
N SER A 170 -7.13 -11.08 -4.80
CA SER A 170 -8.57 -11.08 -4.60
C SER A 170 -8.97 -10.56 -3.22
N LYS A 171 -10.16 -10.01 -3.16
CA LYS A 171 -10.87 -9.73 -1.90
C LYS A 171 -11.46 -10.99 -1.27
N GLU A 172 -11.52 -12.11 -2.02
CA GLU A 172 -11.79 -13.41 -1.45
C GLU A 172 -10.56 -13.98 -0.73
N VAL A 173 -10.78 -14.92 0.17
CA VAL A 173 -9.68 -15.61 0.86
C VAL A 173 -9.20 -16.77 0.00
N ILE A 174 -8.16 -16.53 -0.76
CA ILE A 174 -7.54 -17.51 -1.67
C ILE A 174 -6.07 -17.77 -1.30
N PRO A 175 -5.54 -19.00 -1.62
CA PRO A 175 -6.22 -20.16 -2.18
C PRO A 175 -7.15 -20.82 -1.19
N PHE A 176 -8.01 -21.73 -1.67
CA PHE A 176 -8.79 -22.61 -0.79
C PHE A 176 -7.85 -23.43 0.08
N VAL A 177 -8.14 -23.48 1.39
CA VAL A 177 -7.39 -24.26 2.37
C VAL A 177 -8.37 -25.04 3.21
N ASP A 178 -8.28 -26.37 3.21
CA ASP A 178 -8.96 -27.20 4.18
C ASP A 178 -8.12 -27.29 5.45
N LEU A 179 -8.60 -26.67 6.52
CA LEU A 179 -7.89 -26.68 7.80
C LEU A 179 -7.82 -28.07 8.44
N CYS A 180 -8.72 -28.99 8.04
CA CYS A 180 -8.69 -30.37 8.53
C CYS A 180 -7.47 -31.14 8.03
N ASP A 181 -6.92 -30.74 6.88
CA ASP A 181 -5.75 -31.36 6.29
C ASP A 181 -4.42 -30.78 6.86
N LEU A 182 -4.49 -29.71 7.66
CA LEU A 182 -3.32 -29.07 8.22
C LEU A 182 -3.14 -29.41 9.71
N SER A 183 -1.93 -29.86 10.08
CA SER A 183 -1.58 -29.99 11.51
C SER A 183 -1.73 -28.66 12.25
N ALA A 184 -1.87 -28.70 13.57
CA ALA A 184 -2.04 -27.48 14.38
C ALA A 184 -0.85 -26.53 14.24
N GLU A 185 0.33 -27.07 14.02
CA GLU A 185 1.60 -26.33 13.88
C GLU A 185 1.88 -25.90 12.44
N ALA A 186 1.12 -26.39 11.45
CA ALA A 186 1.34 -26.04 10.06
C ALA A 186 1.04 -24.57 9.78
N GLU A 187 1.90 -23.95 9.00
CA GLU A 187 1.71 -22.59 8.51
C GLU A 187 0.53 -22.52 7.53
N ILE A 188 -0.31 -21.50 7.65
CA ILE A 188 -1.40 -21.24 6.70
C ILE A 188 -0.79 -20.74 5.36
N PRO A 189 -1.05 -21.41 4.23
CA PRO A 189 -0.49 -21.00 2.92
C PRO A 189 -1.30 -19.88 2.25
N VAL A 190 -1.83 -18.94 3.04
CA VAL A 190 -2.58 -17.76 2.57
C VAL A 190 -1.80 -16.51 2.93
N PHE A 191 -1.73 -15.58 1.98
CA PHE A 191 -0.96 -14.36 2.14
C PHE A 191 -1.85 -13.13 2.00
N HIS A 192 -1.81 -12.25 2.99
CA HIS A 192 -2.39 -10.92 2.94
C HIS A 192 -1.52 -10.02 2.05
N HIS A 193 -2.11 -9.38 1.07
CA HIS A 193 -1.49 -8.37 0.25
C HIS A 193 -1.48 -7.03 1.00
N VAL A 194 -0.31 -6.39 1.06
CA VAL A 194 -0.16 -5.05 1.64
C VAL A 194 -0.14 -4.02 0.52
N GLY A 195 -0.98 -2.99 0.61
CA GLY A 195 -1.22 -2.00 -0.44
C GLY A 195 -0.06 -1.02 -0.68
N ILE A 196 1.18 -1.51 -0.68
CA ILE A 196 2.38 -0.72 -1.01
C ILE A 196 2.98 -1.30 -2.28
N TYR A 197 3.48 -0.42 -3.13
CA TYR A 197 4.01 -0.86 -4.42
C TYR A 197 5.36 -0.21 -4.72
N ALA A 198 6.25 -0.97 -5.34
CA ALA A 198 7.47 -0.46 -5.95
C ALA A 198 7.38 -0.62 -7.47
N TYR A 199 7.61 0.45 -8.21
CA TYR A 199 7.52 0.46 -9.67
C TYR A 199 8.84 0.86 -10.30
N LYS A 200 9.23 0.17 -11.39
CA LYS A 200 10.17 0.72 -12.35
C LYS A 200 9.48 1.82 -13.17
N PRO A 201 10.15 2.93 -13.53
CA PRO A 201 9.52 4.07 -14.21
C PRO A 201 8.74 3.69 -15.46
N ASN A 202 9.31 2.80 -16.30
CA ASN A 202 8.65 2.36 -17.53
C ASN A 202 7.35 1.59 -17.27
N ALA A 203 7.31 0.76 -16.23
CA ALA A 203 6.11 0.01 -15.87
C ALA A 203 5.00 0.94 -15.37
N LEU A 204 5.37 1.94 -14.56
CA LEU A 204 4.44 2.95 -14.07
C LEU A 204 3.90 3.81 -15.23
N LYS A 205 4.73 4.17 -16.20
CA LYS A 205 4.32 4.88 -17.40
C LYS A 205 3.35 4.03 -18.23
N SER A 206 3.68 2.77 -18.50
CA SER A 206 2.82 1.86 -19.27
C SER A 206 1.46 1.65 -18.62
N TYR A 207 1.37 1.69 -17.29
CA TYR A 207 0.11 1.59 -16.56
C TYR A 207 -0.91 2.66 -16.99
N MET A 208 -0.44 3.87 -17.30
CA MET A 208 -1.30 4.97 -17.76
C MET A 208 -1.86 4.75 -19.17
N ASP A 209 -1.17 3.98 -20.00
CA ASP A 209 -1.57 3.68 -21.37
C ASP A 209 -2.57 2.51 -21.43
N TRP A 210 -2.66 1.69 -20.39
CA TRP A 210 -3.57 0.54 -20.37
C TRP A 210 -4.98 0.93 -19.94
N PRO A 211 -6.01 0.41 -20.60
CA PRO A 211 -7.38 0.57 -20.15
C PRO A 211 -7.58 -0.16 -18.80
N VAL A 212 -8.55 0.30 -18.03
CA VAL A 212 -9.01 -0.43 -16.83
C VAL A 212 -9.52 -1.80 -17.28
N GLY A 213 -8.96 -2.85 -16.70
CA GLY A 213 -9.31 -4.22 -17.03
C GLY A 213 -10.56 -4.70 -16.28
N LYS A 214 -11.13 -5.81 -16.74
CA LYS A 214 -12.36 -6.34 -16.13
C LYS A 214 -12.15 -6.85 -14.71
N LEU A 215 -11.01 -7.48 -14.44
CA LEU A 215 -10.70 -7.99 -13.11
C LEU A 215 -10.40 -6.84 -12.14
N GLU A 216 -9.66 -5.81 -12.60
CA GLU A 216 -9.46 -4.59 -11.83
C GLU A 216 -10.79 -3.95 -11.43
N GLU A 217 -11.75 -3.85 -12.37
CA GLU A 217 -13.06 -3.26 -12.12
C GLU A 217 -13.88 -4.06 -11.10
N LEU A 218 -13.92 -5.39 -11.23
CA LEU A 218 -14.69 -6.28 -10.37
C LEU A 218 -14.13 -6.34 -8.95
N GLU A 219 -12.83 -6.52 -8.82
CA GLU A 219 -12.14 -6.60 -7.53
C GLU A 219 -11.88 -5.21 -6.93
N GLY A 220 -11.86 -4.14 -7.75
CA GLY A 220 -11.45 -2.81 -7.31
C GLY A 220 -10.00 -2.79 -6.81
N LEU A 221 -9.12 -3.54 -7.47
CA LEU A 221 -7.72 -3.74 -7.13
C LEU A 221 -6.81 -3.29 -8.28
N GLU A 222 -6.16 -2.15 -8.12
CA GLU A 222 -5.36 -1.46 -9.15
C GLU A 222 -4.21 -2.32 -9.71
N GLN A 223 -3.62 -3.19 -8.90
CA GLN A 223 -2.52 -4.06 -9.31
C GLN A 223 -2.94 -5.16 -10.30
N LEU A 224 -4.23 -5.47 -10.42
CA LEU A 224 -4.72 -6.44 -11.39
C LEU A 224 -4.55 -5.95 -12.83
N ARG A 225 -4.52 -4.63 -13.10
CA ARG A 225 -4.23 -4.08 -14.43
C ARG A 225 -2.88 -4.56 -14.96
N PHE A 226 -1.88 -4.73 -14.10
CA PHE A 226 -0.60 -5.33 -14.50
C PHE A 226 -0.78 -6.77 -14.97
N LEU A 227 -1.48 -7.60 -14.20
CA LEU A 227 -1.70 -9.01 -14.55
C LEU A 227 -2.53 -9.16 -15.82
N GLU A 228 -3.59 -8.35 -15.99
CA GLU A 228 -4.44 -8.33 -17.20
C GLU A 228 -3.65 -7.92 -18.45
N ASN A 229 -2.55 -7.18 -18.29
CA ASN A 229 -1.62 -6.83 -19.38
C ASN A 229 -0.37 -7.71 -19.44
N ASN A 230 -0.43 -8.92 -18.85
CA ASN A 230 0.65 -9.91 -18.84
C ASN A 230 1.98 -9.40 -18.26
N GLN A 231 1.91 -8.45 -17.33
CA GLN A 231 3.10 -7.97 -16.62
C GLN A 231 3.34 -8.76 -15.36
N LEU A 232 4.60 -9.05 -15.09
CA LEU A 232 5.00 -9.74 -13.88
C LEU A 232 4.94 -8.78 -12.69
N VAL A 233 4.25 -9.20 -11.63
CA VAL A 233 4.20 -8.53 -10.34
C VAL A 233 4.92 -9.40 -9.31
N LYS A 234 5.98 -8.87 -8.70
CA LYS A 234 6.75 -9.59 -7.69
C LYS A 234 6.07 -9.51 -6.33
N CYS A 235 5.70 -10.64 -5.75
CA CYS A 235 5.25 -10.74 -4.36
C CYS A 235 6.46 -10.93 -3.44
N VAL A 236 6.71 -9.95 -2.58
CA VAL A 236 7.83 -9.97 -1.63
C VAL A 236 7.30 -10.39 -0.26
N SER A 237 7.66 -11.59 0.19
CA SER A 237 7.23 -12.08 1.49
C SER A 237 7.94 -11.32 2.61
N VAL A 238 7.17 -10.67 3.48
CA VAL A 238 7.65 -9.90 4.63
C VAL A 238 7.00 -10.40 5.92
N SER A 239 7.64 -10.14 7.05
CA SER A 239 7.12 -10.47 8.38
C SER A 239 6.72 -9.21 9.13
N ALA A 240 5.54 -9.21 9.73
CA ALA A 240 5.09 -8.11 10.59
C ALA A 240 5.92 -7.97 11.88
N ARG A 241 6.70 -8.99 12.26
CA ARG A 241 7.54 -9.01 13.48
C ARG A 241 6.75 -8.64 14.75
N GLY A 242 5.48 -9.09 14.82
CA GLY A 242 4.59 -8.77 15.93
C GLY A 242 3.97 -7.37 15.91
N ARG A 243 4.27 -6.53 14.90
CA ARG A 243 3.65 -5.20 14.77
C ARG A 243 2.31 -5.28 14.05
N VAL A 244 1.42 -4.43 14.49
CA VAL A 244 0.16 -4.14 13.79
C VAL A 244 0.45 -3.10 12.71
N PHE A 245 -0.05 -3.32 11.49
CA PHE A 245 0.08 -2.40 10.35
C PHE A 245 -1.30 -2.19 9.72
N TRP A 246 -2.12 -1.41 10.37
CA TRP A 246 -3.46 -1.09 9.87
C TRP A 246 -3.50 0.22 9.10
N GLU A 247 -4.38 0.23 8.08
CA GLU A 247 -4.75 1.42 7.32
C GLU A 247 -5.99 2.05 7.96
N LEU A 248 -6.07 3.38 7.92
CA LEU A 248 -7.27 4.09 8.30
C LEU A 248 -8.30 3.99 7.16
N ASN A 249 -9.22 3.04 7.25
CA ASN A 249 -10.25 2.86 6.21
C ASN A 249 -11.58 3.52 6.59
N ASN A 250 -11.95 3.46 7.85
CA ASN A 250 -13.19 3.98 8.40
C ASN A 250 -12.93 4.80 9.68
N PRO A 251 -13.86 5.65 10.14
CA PRO A 251 -13.70 6.39 11.41
C PRO A 251 -13.42 5.51 12.62
N ASP A 252 -13.97 4.29 12.65
CA ASP A 252 -13.79 3.35 13.77
C ASP A 252 -12.35 2.81 13.89
N ASP A 253 -11.54 2.96 12.84
CA ASP A 253 -10.13 2.55 12.85
C ASP A 253 -9.24 3.54 13.62
N LEU A 254 -9.70 4.77 13.88
CA LEU A 254 -8.95 5.82 14.58
C LEU A 254 -8.45 5.34 15.95
N GLU A 255 -9.36 4.90 16.82
CA GLU A 255 -8.99 4.42 18.16
C GLU A 255 -8.01 3.25 18.14
N ARG A 256 -8.13 2.39 17.13
CA ARG A 256 -7.24 1.23 16.97
C ARG A 256 -5.83 1.67 16.60
N ILE A 257 -5.72 2.64 15.69
CA ILE A 257 -4.44 3.20 15.27
C ILE A 257 -3.81 3.99 16.41
N GLU A 258 -4.56 4.85 17.11
CA GLU A 258 -4.07 5.64 18.22
C GLU A 258 -3.50 4.78 19.37
N LYS A 259 -4.07 3.60 19.63
CA LYS A 259 -3.59 2.67 20.65
C LYS A 259 -2.20 2.08 20.34
N VAL A 260 -1.85 1.94 19.08
CA VAL A 260 -0.60 1.27 18.65
C VAL A 260 0.40 2.21 17.98
N ILE A 261 0.01 3.45 17.70
CA ILE A 261 0.86 4.39 16.97
C ILE A 261 2.13 4.75 17.73
N GLY A 262 2.08 4.73 19.06
CA GLY A 262 3.24 4.98 19.93
C GLY A 262 4.38 3.99 19.72
N ASP A 263 4.05 2.74 19.40
CA ASP A 263 5.04 1.69 19.12
C ASP A 263 5.60 1.78 17.69
N ALA A 264 4.93 2.51 16.82
CA ALA A 264 5.31 2.69 15.43
C ALA A 264 6.14 3.95 15.18
N LEU A 265 5.99 4.98 16.02
CA LEU A 265 6.73 6.25 15.99
C LEU A 265 8.02 6.16 16.82
#